data_81276edd9c08d890deb7a49793ec1ce2
#
_entry.id   81276edd9c08d890deb7a49793ec1ce2
#
_cell.length_a   1.000
_cell.length_b   1.000
_cell.length_c   1.000
_cell.angle_alpha   90.00
_cell.angle_beta   90.00
_cell.angle_gamma   90.00
#
_symmetry.space_group_name_H-M   'P 1'
#
loop_
_entity.id
_entity.type
_entity.pdbx_description
1 polymer ?
#
loop_
_entity_poly.entity_id
_entity_poly.type
_entity_poly.pdbx_seq_one_letter_code
_entity_poly.pdbx_strand_id
1 'polypeptide(L)'
;MFDQLRFAKKLAALRKSRGFSQVDIAQALGVSDKTVSKWETGGSTPSLETLSDLADFYQESLPSLVHKLENQASSVPTIVITGGPRSGKTAVVDYLSYKLALDDFTVFRLNEIASSMIQSGLTPSRFKDPYEFQSELFNRQKEEEEKLLEAAEVTMSEIDDQHAVIICDRGLQDGRAYVSHAEFDRIVAAAGISKEELRDRYTGVVHLETMEKQPVSEIINPARLEEEDELLDLAAATKTAWSDVPTTTIHAHVDMDIKLREAENAVRSMLEMEALPNPPRPRRILVRRPKLEDFLDRSSASLDQVTVTFTQAINSSRQMLIKRKTHAEMQLTSVRINESQTGENRKHELEIPINGQAFSSYLEFADGLLPSVTKQTARFHHAGQALSLSFYDFLPYVAILEGEPIASAEKLELPPYLIEIRDVTDSDKFTDLTFAKALAEKLL
;
A
#
# COMPACT_ATOMS: atom_id res chain seq x y z
N MET A 1 -26.44 -3.16 -24.40
CA MET A 1 -27.87 -2.96 -24.13
C MET A 1 -27.95 -1.80 -23.17
N PHE A 2 -28.77 -0.75 -23.46
CA PHE A 2 -28.87 0.43 -22.59
C PHE A 2 -29.42 0.00 -21.22
N ASP A 3 -28.62 0.21 -20.17
CA ASP A 3 -29.02 -0.10 -18.79
C ASP A 3 -29.76 1.09 -18.20
N GLN A 4 -31.08 1.00 -18.26
CA GLN A 4 -31.99 2.07 -17.82
C GLN A 4 -31.88 2.38 -16.33
N LEU A 5 -31.60 1.37 -15.50
CA LEU A 5 -31.48 1.56 -14.07
C LEU A 5 -30.14 2.22 -13.69
N ARG A 6 -29.07 1.84 -14.38
CA ARG A 6 -27.74 2.46 -14.20
C ARG A 6 -27.76 3.92 -14.67
N PHE A 7 -28.38 4.20 -15.81
CA PHE A 7 -28.56 5.57 -16.29
C PHE A 7 -29.35 6.44 -15.29
N ALA A 8 -30.43 5.88 -14.72
CA ALA A 8 -31.26 6.55 -13.74
C ALA A 8 -30.51 6.94 -12.48
N LYS A 9 -29.73 6.00 -11.94
CA LYS A 9 -28.85 6.24 -10.76
C LYS A 9 -27.82 7.34 -11.05
N LYS A 10 -27.19 7.32 -12.22
CA LYS A 10 -26.22 8.34 -12.63
C LYS A 10 -26.84 9.72 -12.76
N LEU A 11 -28.04 9.79 -13.30
CA LEU A 11 -28.78 11.05 -13.40
C LEU A 11 -29.06 11.66 -12.01
N ALA A 12 -29.48 10.82 -11.06
CA ALA A 12 -29.65 11.23 -9.65
C ALA A 12 -28.36 11.69 -9.00
N ALA A 13 -27.26 10.94 -9.21
CA ALA A 13 -25.94 11.29 -8.68
C ALA A 13 -25.44 12.63 -9.24
N LEU A 14 -25.55 12.84 -10.55
CA LEU A 14 -25.17 14.11 -11.20
C LEU A 14 -25.97 15.31 -10.64
N ARG A 15 -27.25 15.18 -10.43
CA ARG A 15 -28.08 16.23 -9.81
C ARG A 15 -27.58 16.54 -8.39
N LYS A 16 -27.40 15.50 -7.57
CA LYS A 16 -26.94 15.64 -6.17
C LYS A 16 -25.56 16.30 -6.10
N SER A 17 -24.60 15.87 -6.92
CA SER A 17 -23.24 16.44 -6.97
C SER A 17 -23.22 17.92 -7.33
N ARG A 18 -24.27 18.40 -8.02
CA ARG A 18 -24.46 19.81 -8.35
C ARG A 18 -25.28 20.59 -7.31
N GLY A 19 -25.71 19.95 -6.22
CA GLY A 19 -26.44 20.55 -5.13
C GLY A 19 -27.91 20.86 -5.43
N PHE A 20 -28.50 20.28 -6.48
CA PHE A 20 -29.89 20.53 -6.86
C PHE A 20 -30.86 19.50 -6.27
N SER A 21 -32.06 19.95 -5.85
CA SER A 21 -33.18 19.06 -5.51
C SER A 21 -33.92 18.58 -6.78
N GLN A 22 -34.74 17.54 -6.65
CA GLN A 22 -35.62 17.10 -7.75
C GLN A 22 -36.61 18.21 -8.17
N VAL A 23 -37.01 19.04 -7.21
CA VAL A 23 -37.93 20.19 -7.47
C VAL A 23 -37.21 21.24 -8.29
N ASP A 24 -35.93 21.53 -8.06
CA ASP A 24 -35.19 22.51 -8.86
C ASP A 24 -35.10 22.10 -10.32
N ILE A 25 -34.78 20.82 -10.57
CA ILE A 25 -34.77 20.26 -11.93
C ILE A 25 -36.16 20.29 -12.57
N ALA A 26 -37.19 19.92 -11.80
CA ALA A 26 -38.56 19.91 -12.28
C ALA A 26 -39.00 21.31 -12.72
N GLN A 27 -38.69 22.33 -11.92
CA GLN A 27 -39.00 23.73 -12.25
C GLN A 27 -38.23 24.22 -13.47
N ALA A 28 -36.95 23.91 -13.56
CA ALA A 28 -36.10 24.33 -14.67
C ALA A 28 -36.55 23.74 -16.02
N LEU A 29 -37.00 22.48 -16.01
CA LEU A 29 -37.40 21.75 -17.20
C LEU A 29 -38.92 21.82 -17.47
N GLY A 30 -39.71 22.49 -16.64
CA GLY A 30 -41.15 22.61 -16.79
C GLY A 30 -41.91 21.28 -16.66
N VAL A 31 -41.37 20.32 -15.87
CA VAL A 31 -41.96 19.00 -15.62
C VAL A 31 -42.37 18.84 -14.15
N SER A 32 -43.02 17.73 -13.80
CA SER A 32 -43.35 17.46 -12.40
C SER A 32 -42.16 16.82 -11.67
N ASP A 33 -42.06 17.06 -10.35
CA ASP A 33 -41.14 16.40 -9.47
C ASP A 33 -41.22 14.85 -9.53
N LYS A 34 -42.45 14.33 -9.69
CA LYS A 34 -42.72 12.91 -9.93
C LYS A 34 -42.12 12.40 -11.24
N THR A 35 -42.03 13.26 -12.26
CA THR A 35 -41.37 12.91 -13.53
C THR A 35 -39.88 12.76 -13.35
N VAL A 36 -39.25 13.71 -12.66
CA VAL A 36 -37.83 13.64 -12.33
C VAL A 36 -37.53 12.39 -11.46
N SER A 37 -38.36 12.14 -10.45
CA SER A 37 -38.24 10.95 -9.62
C SER A 37 -38.34 9.64 -10.42
N LYS A 38 -39.23 9.56 -11.42
CA LYS A 38 -39.33 8.40 -12.32
C LYS A 38 -38.08 8.20 -13.16
N TRP A 39 -37.45 9.27 -13.63
CA TRP A 39 -36.19 9.19 -14.36
C TRP A 39 -35.07 8.66 -13.47
N GLU A 40 -34.98 9.14 -12.23
CA GLU A 40 -33.94 8.75 -11.26
C GLU A 40 -34.15 7.38 -10.61
N THR A 41 -35.36 6.82 -10.70
CA THR A 41 -35.66 5.45 -10.23
C THR A 41 -35.72 4.42 -11.35
N GLY A 42 -35.47 4.84 -12.60
CA GLY A 42 -35.55 3.95 -13.76
C GLY A 42 -36.98 3.61 -14.20
N GLY A 43 -38.01 4.31 -13.70
CA GLY A 43 -39.39 4.11 -14.12
C GLY A 43 -39.69 4.66 -15.52
N SER A 44 -38.89 5.60 -16.02
CA SER A 44 -38.92 6.12 -17.39
C SER A 44 -37.58 6.79 -17.71
N THR A 45 -37.30 6.99 -19.01
CA THR A 45 -36.07 7.68 -19.45
C THR A 45 -36.44 9.06 -19.98
N PRO A 46 -35.63 10.12 -19.71
CA PRO A 46 -35.83 11.44 -20.35
C PRO A 46 -35.73 11.32 -21.87
N SER A 47 -36.48 12.15 -22.58
CA SER A 47 -36.31 12.27 -24.03
C SER A 47 -34.98 12.97 -24.37
N LEU A 48 -34.55 12.85 -25.64
CA LEU A 48 -33.35 13.55 -26.10
C LEU A 48 -33.50 15.08 -25.98
N GLU A 49 -34.70 15.60 -26.19
CA GLU A 49 -35.04 17.02 -26.00
C GLU A 49 -34.87 17.42 -24.52
N THR A 50 -35.41 16.62 -23.60
CA THR A 50 -35.25 16.83 -22.15
C THR A 50 -33.79 16.75 -21.70
N LEU A 51 -32.99 15.84 -22.29
CA LEU A 51 -31.55 15.76 -22.03
C LEU A 51 -30.80 16.98 -22.55
N SER A 52 -31.23 17.56 -23.67
CA SER A 52 -30.69 18.82 -24.18
C SER A 52 -30.99 19.98 -23.23
N ASP A 53 -32.25 20.11 -22.78
CA ASP A 53 -32.64 21.15 -21.82
C ASP A 53 -31.90 21.00 -20.48
N LEU A 54 -31.64 19.73 -20.05
CA LEU A 54 -30.88 19.44 -18.85
C LEU A 54 -29.39 19.79 -19.02
N ALA A 55 -28.83 19.57 -20.21
CA ALA A 55 -27.46 19.98 -20.53
C ALA A 55 -27.30 21.50 -20.48
N ASP A 56 -28.26 22.23 -21.07
CA ASP A 56 -28.30 23.69 -21.01
C ASP A 56 -28.41 24.19 -19.55
N PHE A 57 -29.27 23.55 -18.76
CA PHE A 57 -29.42 23.87 -17.34
C PHE A 57 -28.10 23.68 -16.55
N TYR A 58 -27.36 22.61 -16.85
CA TYR A 58 -26.06 22.35 -16.24
C TYR A 58 -24.91 23.13 -16.90
N GLN A 59 -25.18 23.96 -17.92
CA GLN A 59 -24.17 24.70 -18.69
C GLN A 59 -23.15 23.79 -19.37
N GLU A 60 -23.59 22.66 -19.88
CA GLU A 60 -22.77 21.66 -20.57
C GLU A 60 -23.29 21.43 -22.00
N SER A 61 -22.46 20.84 -22.87
CA SER A 61 -22.96 20.36 -24.16
C SER A 61 -23.70 19.03 -23.99
N LEU A 62 -24.72 18.79 -24.80
CA LEU A 62 -25.43 17.50 -24.79
C LEU A 62 -24.53 16.30 -24.96
N PRO A 63 -23.52 16.29 -25.88
CA PRO A 63 -22.57 15.20 -25.95
C PRO A 63 -21.78 14.98 -24.65
N SER A 64 -21.39 16.06 -23.95
CA SER A 64 -20.69 15.97 -22.66
C SER A 64 -21.61 15.38 -21.58
N LEU A 65 -22.85 15.81 -21.51
CA LEU A 65 -23.82 15.27 -20.55
C LEU A 65 -24.13 13.80 -20.82
N VAL A 66 -24.36 13.42 -22.06
CA VAL A 66 -24.61 12.01 -22.45
C VAL A 66 -23.40 11.16 -22.15
N HIS A 67 -22.18 11.63 -22.48
CA HIS A 67 -20.92 10.93 -22.14
C HIS A 67 -20.78 10.73 -20.63
N LYS A 68 -21.12 11.73 -19.81
CA LYS A 68 -21.13 11.58 -18.34
C LYS A 68 -22.17 10.59 -17.85
N LEU A 69 -23.35 10.57 -18.44
CA LEU A 69 -24.44 9.66 -18.07
C LEU A 69 -24.19 8.22 -18.56
N GLU A 70 -23.55 8.06 -19.71
CA GLU A 70 -23.23 6.74 -20.28
C GLU A 70 -21.87 6.21 -19.80
N ASN A 71 -20.87 7.09 -19.74
CA ASN A 71 -19.44 6.70 -19.57
C ASN A 71 -18.77 7.30 -18.31
N GLN A 72 -19.50 7.97 -17.39
CA GLN A 72 -18.85 8.26 -16.14
C GLN A 72 -18.39 6.94 -15.53
N ALA A 73 -17.09 6.82 -15.32
CA ALA A 73 -16.55 5.89 -14.35
C ALA A 73 -17.46 5.94 -13.11
N SER A 74 -17.79 4.80 -12.55
CA SER A 74 -18.56 4.67 -11.31
C SER A 74 -18.28 5.83 -10.36
N SER A 75 -19.28 6.31 -9.63
CA SER A 75 -19.06 7.27 -8.54
C SER A 75 -18.09 6.73 -7.48
N VAL A 76 -17.84 5.41 -7.47
CA VAL A 76 -16.90 4.73 -6.60
C VAL A 76 -15.52 4.68 -7.27
N PRO A 77 -14.51 5.37 -6.71
CA PRO A 77 -13.14 5.28 -7.21
C PRO A 77 -12.64 3.84 -7.20
N THR A 78 -12.10 3.39 -8.33
CA THR A 78 -11.45 2.08 -8.45
C THR A 78 -9.98 2.27 -8.76
N ILE A 79 -9.12 1.83 -7.86
CA ILE A 79 -7.68 2.03 -7.92
C ILE A 79 -6.99 0.67 -8.05
N VAL A 80 -6.09 0.57 -9.02
CA VAL A 80 -5.30 -0.64 -9.27
C VAL A 80 -3.90 -0.47 -8.68
N ILE A 81 -3.47 -1.48 -7.94
CA ILE A 81 -2.07 -1.64 -7.51
C ILE A 81 -1.48 -2.75 -8.37
N THR A 82 -0.55 -2.38 -9.24
CA THR A 82 0.10 -3.31 -10.19
C THR A 82 1.62 -3.29 -10.04
N GLY A 83 2.29 -4.13 -10.80
CA GLY A 83 3.75 -4.26 -10.79
C GLY A 83 4.18 -5.72 -10.95
N GLY A 84 5.46 -5.93 -11.23
CA GLY A 84 6.04 -7.25 -11.42
C GLY A 84 5.91 -8.16 -10.20
N PRO A 85 6.29 -9.42 -10.32
CA PRO A 85 6.40 -10.33 -9.19
C PRO A 85 7.30 -9.73 -8.11
N ARG A 86 7.01 -10.03 -6.84
CA ARG A 86 7.80 -9.57 -5.67
C ARG A 86 7.91 -8.05 -5.49
N SER A 87 7.12 -7.24 -6.20
CA SER A 87 7.11 -5.77 -6.02
C SER A 87 6.44 -5.29 -4.73
N GLY A 88 5.85 -6.18 -3.92
CA GLY A 88 5.20 -5.84 -2.64
C GLY A 88 3.74 -5.40 -2.76
N LYS A 89 3.06 -5.70 -3.88
CA LYS A 89 1.65 -5.31 -4.12
C LYS A 89 0.71 -5.64 -2.98
N THR A 90 0.69 -6.88 -2.54
CA THR A 90 -0.22 -7.33 -1.48
C THR A 90 -0.01 -6.56 -0.17
N ALA A 91 1.26 -6.29 0.20
CA ALA A 91 1.56 -5.47 1.38
C ALA A 91 1.07 -4.02 1.22
N VAL A 92 1.21 -3.44 0.03
CA VAL A 92 0.69 -2.10 -0.28
C VAL A 92 -0.84 -2.09 -0.25
N VAL A 93 -1.51 -3.09 -0.82
CA VAL A 93 -2.98 -3.22 -0.79
C VAL A 93 -3.50 -3.36 0.66
N ASP A 94 -2.85 -4.19 1.48
CA ASP A 94 -3.19 -4.35 2.90
C ASP A 94 -3.06 -3.03 3.66
N TYR A 95 -1.94 -2.34 3.47
CA TYR A 95 -1.66 -1.05 4.09
C TYR A 95 -2.67 0.02 3.67
N LEU A 96 -2.90 0.18 2.37
CA LEU A 96 -3.85 1.17 1.84
C LEU A 96 -5.26 0.91 2.32
N SER A 97 -5.69 -0.36 2.32
CA SER A 97 -7.02 -0.72 2.82
C SER A 97 -7.22 -0.32 4.28
N TYR A 98 -6.20 -0.54 5.10
CA TYR A 98 -6.22 -0.13 6.51
C TYR A 98 -6.22 1.40 6.66
N LYS A 99 -5.37 2.12 5.91
CA LYS A 99 -5.25 3.59 6.01
C LYS A 99 -6.50 4.31 5.54
N LEU A 100 -7.05 3.92 4.40
CA LEU A 100 -8.28 4.52 3.87
C LEU A 100 -9.48 4.24 4.78
N ALA A 101 -9.54 3.07 5.44
CA ALA A 101 -10.55 2.79 6.43
C ALA A 101 -10.44 3.70 7.68
N LEU A 102 -9.23 4.14 8.05
CA LEU A 102 -9.02 5.15 9.10
C LEU A 102 -9.42 6.58 8.65
N ASP A 103 -9.43 6.83 7.35
CA ASP A 103 -9.89 8.08 6.74
C ASP A 103 -11.40 8.01 6.35
N ASP A 104 -12.17 7.17 7.04
CA ASP A 104 -13.63 6.99 6.92
C ASP A 104 -14.11 6.47 5.55
N PHE A 105 -13.23 5.82 4.77
CA PHE A 105 -13.67 5.12 3.56
C PHE A 105 -14.16 3.70 3.87
N THR A 106 -15.26 3.31 3.23
CA THR A 106 -15.60 1.88 3.08
C THR A 106 -14.76 1.30 1.97
N VAL A 107 -13.78 0.46 2.33
CA VAL A 107 -12.83 -0.10 1.38
C VAL A 107 -13.28 -1.47 0.89
N PHE A 108 -13.57 -1.57 -0.40
CA PHE A 108 -13.80 -2.84 -1.09
C PHE A 108 -12.48 -3.32 -1.68
N ARG A 109 -12.12 -4.56 -1.41
CA ARG A 109 -10.83 -5.10 -1.83
C ARG A 109 -11.01 -6.24 -2.82
N LEU A 110 -10.36 -6.15 -3.97
CA LEU A 110 -10.19 -7.26 -4.89
C LEU A 110 -8.81 -7.87 -4.69
N ASN A 111 -8.77 -9.12 -4.21
CA ASN A 111 -7.53 -9.87 -4.09
C ASN A 111 -7.09 -10.42 -5.46
N GLU A 112 -5.81 -10.78 -5.59
CA GLU A 112 -5.26 -11.34 -6.83
C GLU A 112 -6.01 -12.62 -7.26
N ILE A 113 -6.78 -12.52 -8.33
CA ILE A 113 -7.64 -13.62 -8.84
C ILE A 113 -6.80 -14.81 -9.30
N ALA A 114 -5.63 -14.57 -9.93
CA ALA A 114 -4.74 -15.64 -10.35
C ALA A 114 -4.33 -16.54 -9.18
N SER A 115 -3.99 -15.97 -8.04
CA SER A 115 -3.65 -16.71 -6.82
C SER A 115 -4.82 -17.57 -6.33
N SER A 116 -6.04 -17.03 -6.34
CA SER A 116 -7.26 -17.78 -5.96
C SER A 116 -7.55 -18.94 -6.93
N MET A 117 -7.36 -18.74 -8.23
CA MET A 117 -7.50 -19.79 -9.24
C MET A 117 -6.50 -20.91 -9.00
N ILE A 118 -5.22 -20.57 -8.81
CA ILE A 118 -4.15 -21.56 -8.58
C ILE A 118 -4.41 -22.33 -7.28
N GLN A 119 -4.79 -21.69 -6.21
CA GLN A 119 -5.13 -22.33 -4.92
C GLN A 119 -6.34 -23.27 -5.04
N SER A 120 -7.32 -22.94 -5.89
CA SER A 120 -8.45 -23.82 -6.18
C SER A 120 -8.12 -24.97 -7.15
N GLY A 121 -6.86 -25.07 -7.59
CA GLY A 121 -6.38 -26.12 -8.49
C GLY A 121 -6.47 -25.76 -9.97
N LEU A 122 -6.88 -24.55 -10.35
CA LEU A 122 -6.88 -24.06 -11.72
C LEU A 122 -5.52 -23.45 -12.05
N THR A 123 -4.49 -24.28 -12.11
CA THR A 123 -3.13 -23.87 -12.46
C THR A 123 -2.98 -23.65 -13.99
N PRO A 124 -2.06 -22.78 -14.44
CA PRO A 124 -1.80 -22.55 -15.87
C PRO A 124 -1.56 -23.84 -16.67
N SER A 125 -0.93 -24.84 -16.06
CA SER A 125 -0.65 -26.15 -16.68
C SER A 125 -1.90 -27.00 -16.97
N ARG A 126 -3.06 -26.63 -16.45
CA ARG A 126 -4.34 -27.31 -16.72
C ARG A 126 -5.08 -26.74 -17.93
N PHE A 127 -4.63 -25.61 -18.44
CA PHE A 127 -5.16 -24.99 -19.63
C PHE A 127 -4.31 -25.41 -20.85
N LYS A 128 -4.90 -25.33 -22.01
CA LYS A 128 -4.23 -25.76 -23.27
C LYS A 128 -3.02 -24.89 -23.58
N ASP A 129 -3.14 -23.59 -23.30
CA ASP A 129 -2.11 -22.60 -23.57
C ASP A 129 -2.30 -21.37 -22.64
N PRO A 130 -1.33 -20.44 -22.58
CA PRO A 130 -1.45 -19.21 -21.79
C PRO A 130 -2.66 -18.35 -22.15
N TYR A 131 -3.09 -18.36 -23.41
CA TYR A 131 -4.27 -17.60 -23.86
C TYR A 131 -5.55 -18.07 -23.16
N GLU A 132 -5.79 -19.37 -23.07
CA GLU A 132 -6.98 -19.91 -22.39
C GLU A 132 -6.97 -19.55 -20.89
N PHE A 133 -5.83 -19.67 -20.22
CA PHE A 133 -5.70 -19.28 -18.81
C PHE A 133 -5.96 -17.79 -18.61
N GLN A 134 -5.36 -16.94 -19.43
CA GLN A 134 -5.53 -15.48 -19.33
C GLN A 134 -6.96 -15.05 -19.69
N SER A 135 -7.61 -15.74 -20.63
CA SER A 135 -9.02 -15.47 -20.95
C SER A 135 -9.95 -15.79 -19.78
N GLU A 136 -9.74 -16.91 -19.11
CA GLU A 136 -10.51 -17.30 -17.92
C GLU A 136 -10.25 -16.32 -16.75
N LEU A 137 -8.97 -15.97 -16.52
CA LEU A 137 -8.57 -15.02 -15.49
C LEU A 137 -9.21 -13.64 -15.73
N PHE A 138 -9.16 -13.14 -16.96
CA PHE A 138 -9.75 -11.86 -17.34
C PHE A 138 -11.26 -11.81 -17.09
N ASN A 139 -11.99 -12.85 -17.46
CA ASN A 139 -13.43 -12.92 -17.26
C ASN A 139 -13.80 -12.95 -15.77
N ARG A 140 -13.10 -13.78 -14.98
CA ARG A 140 -13.32 -13.84 -13.52
C ARG A 140 -13.01 -12.51 -12.83
N GLN A 141 -11.90 -11.89 -13.19
CA GLN A 141 -11.55 -10.59 -12.60
C GLN A 141 -12.56 -9.52 -12.96
N LYS A 142 -13.02 -9.48 -14.23
CA LYS A 142 -14.09 -8.59 -14.67
C LYS A 142 -15.36 -8.77 -13.84
N GLU A 143 -15.82 -10.01 -13.69
CA GLU A 143 -17.02 -10.33 -12.92
C GLU A 143 -16.91 -9.91 -11.44
N GLU A 144 -15.76 -10.16 -10.80
CA GLU A 144 -15.54 -9.76 -9.41
C GLU A 144 -15.44 -8.24 -9.25
N GLU A 145 -14.78 -7.54 -10.18
CA GLU A 145 -14.76 -6.07 -10.18
C GLU A 145 -16.19 -5.49 -10.31
N GLU A 146 -17.02 -6.06 -11.19
CA GLU A 146 -18.40 -5.61 -11.39
C GLU A 146 -19.27 -5.86 -10.15
N LYS A 147 -19.12 -7.01 -9.49
CA LYS A 147 -19.82 -7.30 -8.21
C LYS A 147 -19.42 -6.35 -7.09
N LEU A 148 -18.11 -6.08 -6.95
CA LEU A 148 -17.63 -5.14 -5.94
C LEU A 148 -18.13 -3.72 -6.23
N LEU A 149 -18.16 -3.32 -7.49
CA LEU A 149 -18.67 -2.03 -7.90
C LEU A 149 -20.15 -1.86 -7.55
N GLU A 150 -20.98 -2.87 -7.86
CA GLU A 150 -22.40 -2.87 -7.51
C GLU A 150 -22.58 -2.80 -5.98
N ALA A 151 -21.82 -3.59 -5.21
CA ALA A 151 -21.87 -3.57 -3.75
C ALA A 151 -21.47 -2.20 -3.17
N ALA A 152 -20.44 -1.57 -3.72
CA ALA A 152 -19.97 -0.26 -3.29
C ALA A 152 -20.97 0.85 -3.65
N GLU A 153 -21.59 0.81 -4.83
CA GLU A 153 -22.64 1.75 -5.24
C GLU A 153 -23.89 1.65 -4.35
N VAL A 154 -24.28 0.43 -3.96
CA VAL A 154 -25.37 0.22 -2.99
C VAL A 154 -25.01 0.85 -1.64
N THR A 155 -23.80 0.59 -1.13
CA THR A 155 -23.34 1.15 0.15
C THR A 155 -23.39 2.67 0.14
N MET A 156 -22.89 3.32 -0.93
CA MET A 156 -22.93 4.78 -1.05
C MET A 156 -24.35 5.36 -1.19
N SER A 157 -25.30 4.55 -1.68
CA SER A 157 -26.69 5.00 -1.84
C SER A 157 -27.51 4.93 -0.57
N GLU A 158 -27.11 4.08 0.38
CA GLU A 158 -27.86 3.82 1.61
C GLU A 158 -27.41 4.68 2.80
N ILE A 159 -26.19 5.21 2.77
CA ILE A 159 -25.59 5.96 3.89
C ILE A 159 -25.13 7.32 3.39
N ASP A 160 -25.75 8.38 3.86
CA ASP A 160 -25.34 9.77 3.59
C ASP A 160 -23.94 10.01 4.19
N ASP A 161 -23.07 10.71 3.45
CA ASP A 161 -21.69 11.07 3.83
C ASP A 161 -20.67 9.90 3.87
N GLN A 162 -21.00 8.70 3.41
CA GLN A 162 -20.03 7.63 3.32
C GLN A 162 -19.27 7.65 1.99
N HIS A 163 -17.94 7.52 2.06
CA HIS A 163 -17.07 7.38 0.91
C HIS A 163 -16.69 5.91 0.72
N ALA A 164 -16.87 5.38 -0.49
CA ALA A 164 -16.43 4.04 -0.84
C ALA A 164 -15.26 4.10 -1.83
N VAL A 165 -14.36 3.12 -1.77
CA VAL A 165 -13.26 2.95 -2.71
C VAL A 165 -13.02 1.47 -2.97
N ILE A 166 -12.68 1.11 -4.21
CA ILE A 166 -12.27 -0.23 -4.57
C ILE A 166 -10.75 -0.24 -4.79
N ILE A 167 -10.03 -1.12 -4.09
CA ILE A 167 -8.60 -1.35 -4.27
C ILE A 167 -8.39 -2.73 -4.87
N CYS A 168 -7.81 -2.78 -6.07
CA CYS A 168 -7.55 -4.01 -6.80
C CYS A 168 -6.07 -4.42 -6.71
N ASP A 169 -5.78 -5.64 -6.25
CA ASP A 169 -4.47 -6.29 -6.42
C ASP A 169 -4.42 -6.87 -7.83
N ARG A 170 -3.89 -6.11 -8.77
CA ARG A 170 -3.91 -6.22 -10.23
C ARG A 170 -5.20 -5.73 -10.88
N GLY A 171 -5.09 -5.32 -12.14
CA GLY A 171 -6.20 -4.92 -13.00
C GLY A 171 -6.26 -5.73 -14.28
N LEU A 172 -7.33 -5.58 -15.06
CA LEU A 172 -7.56 -6.34 -16.29
C LEU A 172 -6.42 -6.22 -17.30
N GLN A 173 -5.73 -5.07 -17.35
CA GLN A 173 -4.64 -4.84 -18.31
C GLN A 173 -3.35 -5.60 -17.96
N ASP A 174 -3.18 -6.11 -16.72
CA ASP A 174 -2.03 -6.93 -16.34
C ASP A 174 -1.88 -8.17 -17.25
N GLY A 175 -3.00 -8.69 -17.78
CA GLY A 175 -3.01 -9.81 -18.72
C GLY A 175 -2.19 -9.59 -19.99
N ARG A 176 -1.96 -8.32 -20.40
CA ARG A 176 -1.10 -7.97 -21.55
C ARG A 176 0.35 -8.43 -21.37
N ALA A 177 0.81 -8.57 -20.13
CA ALA A 177 2.18 -9.01 -19.85
C ALA A 177 2.42 -10.51 -20.12
N TYR A 178 1.36 -11.29 -20.29
CA TYR A 178 1.42 -12.75 -20.34
C TYR A 178 1.03 -13.37 -21.69
N VAL A 179 0.48 -12.57 -22.60
CA VAL A 179 0.06 -13.00 -23.94
C VAL A 179 0.44 -11.95 -24.98
N SER A 180 0.41 -12.30 -26.25
CA SER A 180 0.67 -11.33 -27.33
C SER A 180 -0.43 -10.26 -27.40
N HIS A 181 -0.12 -9.08 -27.95
CA HIS A 181 -1.10 -8.01 -28.14
C HIS A 181 -2.36 -8.47 -28.90
N ALA A 182 -2.19 -9.29 -29.94
CA ALA A 182 -3.31 -9.80 -30.73
C ALA A 182 -4.19 -10.76 -29.93
N GLU A 183 -3.60 -11.56 -29.06
CA GLU A 183 -4.33 -12.46 -28.15
C GLU A 183 -5.08 -11.67 -27.10
N PHE A 184 -4.44 -10.67 -26.50
CA PHE A 184 -5.11 -9.80 -25.51
C PHE A 184 -6.29 -9.05 -26.13
N ASP A 185 -6.12 -8.47 -27.32
CA ASP A 185 -7.22 -7.80 -28.04
C ASP A 185 -8.41 -8.76 -28.29
N ARG A 186 -8.14 -10.05 -28.57
CA ARG A 186 -9.20 -11.07 -28.70
C ARG A 186 -9.88 -11.38 -27.39
N ILE A 187 -9.15 -11.42 -26.27
CA ILE A 187 -9.73 -11.61 -24.94
C ILE A 187 -10.68 -10.47 -24.61
N VAL A 188 -10.23 -9.22 -24.79
CA VAL A 188 -11.03 -8.01 -24.53
C VAL A 188 -12.31 -7.99 -25.38
N ALA A 189 -12.19 -8.27 -26.68
CA ALA A 189 -13.31 -8.32 -27.58
C ALA A 189 -14.31 -9.45 -27.23
N ALA A 190 -13.82 -10.63 -26.85
CA ALA A 190 -14.65 -11.75 -26.42
C ALA A 190 -15.39 -11.46 -25.10
N ALA A 191 -14.80 -10.69 -24.21
CA ALA A 191 -15.42 -10.24 -22.95
C ALA A 191 -16.45 -9.10 -23.17
N GLY A 192 -16.61 -8.59 -24.39
CA GLY A 192 -17.57 -7.55 -24.74
C GLY A 192 -17.18 -6.16 -24.21
N ILE A 193 -15.90 -5.90 -23.97
CA ILE A 193 -15.37 -4.60 -23.52
C ILE A 193 -14.72 -3.89 -24.71
N SER A 194 -14.99 -2.59 -24.89
CA SER A 194 -14.24 -1.77 -25.84
C SER A 194 -12.87 -1.37 -25.27
N LYS A 195 -11.94 -0.96 -26.16
CA LYS A 195 -10.61 -0.49 -25.72
C LYS A 195 -10.71 0.79 -24.87
N GLU A 196 -11.67 1.64 -25.18
CA GLU A 196 -11.97 2.86 -24.44
C GLU A 196 -12.49 2.52 -23.03
N GLU A 197 -13.45 1.60 -22.91
CA GLU A 197 -13.95 1.15 -21.61
C GLU A 197 -12.87 0.52 -20.77
N LEU A 198 -11.98 -0.30 -21.36
CA LEU A 198 -10.86 -0.92 -20.66
C LEU A 198 -9.87 0.13 -20.12
N ARG A 199 -9.57 1.18 -20.94
CA ARG A 199 -8.68 2.26 -20.57
C ARG A 199 -9.26 3.14 -19.45
N ASP A 200 -10.55 3.48 -19.58
CA ASP A 200 -11.23 4.45 -18.72
C ASP A 200 -11.89 3.78 -17.49
N ARG A 201 -11.66 2.45 -17.31
CA ARG A 201 -12.29 1.65 -16.26
C ARG A 201 -11.84 2.03 -14.85
N TYR A 202 -10.61 2.49 -14.70
CA TYR A 202 -10.00 2.75 -13.40
C TYR A 202 -9.79 4.24 -13.16
N THR A 203 -10.05 4.68 -11.92
CA THR A 203 -9.77 6.06 -11.48
C THR A 203 -8.29 6.36 -11.46
N GLY A 204 -7.48 5.36 -11.11
CA GLY A 204 -6.03 5.48 -11.09
C GLY A 204 -5.32 4.15 -11.00
N VAL A 205 -4.04 4.18 -11.39
CA VAL A 205 -3.15 3.01 -11.38
C VAL A 205 -1.86 3.37 -10.67
N VAL A 206 -1.47 2.56 -9.70
CA VAL A 206 -0.16 2.64 -9.02
C VAL A 206 0.67 1.44 -9.44
N HIS A 207 1.76 1.71 -10.15
CA HIS A 207 2.71 0.67 -10.58
C HIS A 207 3.89 0.63 -9.62
N LEU A 208 4.11 -0.52 -8.98
CA LEU A 208 5.23 -0.75 -8.07
C LEU A 208 6.40 -1.38 -8.83
N GLU A 209 7.52 -0.69 -8.91
CA GLU A 209 8.73 -1.27 -9.50
C GLU A 209 9.27 -2.42 -8.64
N THR A 210 9.75 -3.46 -9.33
CA THR A 210 10.40 -4.62 -8.72
C THR A 210 11.89 -4.30 -8.54
N MET A 211 12.48 -4.68 -7.42
CA MET A 211 13.93 -4.55 -7.20
C MET A 211 14.67 -5.56 -8.07
N GLU A 212 15.72 -5.11 -8.75
CA GLU A 212 16.56 -5.94 -9.63
C GLU A 212 17.25 -7.11 -8.90
N LYS A 213 17.40 -7.03 -7.57
CA LYS A 213 18.01 -8.08 -6.74
C LYS A 213 17.26 -8.20 -5.43
N GLN A 214 16.47 -9.23 -5.27
CA GLN A 214 15.87 -9.58 -3.97
C GLN A 214 16.49 -10.85 -3.41
N PRO A 215 17.07 -10.82 -2.22
CA PRO A 215 17.89 -11.93 -1.74
C PRO A 215 17.19 -12.98 -0.92
N VAL A 216 15.94 -12.97 -0.58
CA VAL A 216 15.44 -13.88 0.51
C VAL A 216 14.06 -14.48 0.29
N SER A 217 13.38 -14.20 -0.80
CA SER A 217 12.04 -14.75 -1.01
C SER A 217 11.99 -16.22 -1.43
N GLU A 218 13.11 -16.85 -1.77
CA GLU A 218 13.18 -18.29 -2.09
C GLU A 218 12.79 -19.18 -0.90
N ILE A 219 13.00 -18.70 0.32
CA ILE A 219 12.70 -19.46 1.55
C ILE A 219 11.21 -19.43 1.90
N ILE A 220 10.46 -18.42 1.43
CA ILE A 220 9.06 -18.18 1.86
C ILE A 220 8.04 -18.86 0.95
N ASN A 221 8.37 -19.16 -0.32
CA ASN A 221 7.45 -19.84 -1.23
C ASN A 221 8.16 -20.75 -2.23
N PRO A 222 8.41 -22.02 -1.89
CA PRO A 222 9.10 -22.98 -2.77
C PRO A 222 8.35 -23.32 -4.07
N ALA A 223 7.14 -22.79 -4.27
CA ALA A 223 6.36 -23.00 -5.49
C ALA A 223 6.64 -21.97 -6.61
N ARG A 224 7.52 -20.98 -6.39
CA ARG A 224 7.89 -19.96 -7.38
C ARG A 224 9.36 -20.10 -7.77
N LEU A 225 9.63 -21.02 -8.68
CA LEU A 225 10.94 -21.28 -9.30
C LEU A 225 11.05 -20.54 -10.66
N GLU A 226 10.83 -19.23 -10.66
CA GLU A 226 11.09 -18.41 -11.86
C GLU A 226 12.56 -17.94 -11.79
N GLU A 227 13.29 -18.02 -12.91
CA GLU A 227 14.65 -17.51 -13.02
C GLU A 227 14.64 -15.97 -12.88
N GLU A 228 15.72 -15.36 -12.33
CA GLU A 228 15.77 -13.89 -12.06
C GLU A 228 15.53 -13.07 -13.34
N ASP A 229 16.03 -13.49 -14.48
CA ASP A 229 15.87 -12.81 -15.75
C ASP A 229 14.41 -12.80 -16.22
N GLU A 230 13.67 -13.91 -16.05
CA GLU A 230 12.23 -13.99 -16.35
C GLU A 230 11.39 -13.03 -15.47
N LEU A 231 11.78 -12.85 -14.23
CA LEU A 231 11.10 -11.92 -13.30
C LEU A 231 11.26 -10.46 -13.74
N LEU A 232 12.44 -10.08 -14.23
CA LEU A 232 12.70 -8.73 -14.71
C LEU A 232 11.98 -8.45 -16.03
N ASP A 233 11.97 -9.43 -16.94
CA ASP A 233 11.23 -9.33 -18.20
C ASP A 233 9.72 -9.17 -17.93
N LEU A 234 9.17 -9.94 -17.00
CA LEU A 234 7.77 -9.85 -16.62
C LEU A 234 7.45 -8.52 -15.92
N ALA A 235 8.36 -7.99 -15.10
CA ALA A 235 8.20 -6.68 -14.49
C ALA A 235 8.16 -5.56 -15.54
N ALA A 236 9.04 -5.62 -16.55
CA ALA A 236 9.05 -4.69 -17.67
C ALA A 236 7.78 -4.81 -18.54
N ALA A 237 7.34 -6.05 -18.81
CA ALA A 237 6.11 -6.31 -19.54
C ALA A 237 4.87 -5.78 -18.80
N THR A 238 4.81 -5.96 -17.47
CA THR A 238 3.72 -5.42 -16.65
C THR A 238 3.68 -3.90 -16.69
N LYS A 239 4.84 -3.22 -16.66
CA LYS A 239 4.91 -1.76 -16.80
C LYS A 239 4.40 -1.31 -18.17
N THR A 240 4.80 -2.02 -19.21
CA THR A 240 4.36 -1.76 -20.61
C THR A 240 2.86 -2.00 -20.80
N ALA A 241 2.28 -2.96 -20.09
CA ALA A 241 0.86 -3.29 -20.15
C ALA A 241 -0.05 -2.10 -19.79
N TRP A 242 0.43 -1.16 -19.00
CA TRP A 242 -0.30 0.03 -18.53
C TRP A 242 0.14 1.34 -19.22
N SER A 243 0.91 1.27 -20.31
CA SER A 243 1.47 2.45 -20.98
C SER A 243 0.45 3.39 -21.60
N ASP A 244 -0.77 2.92 -21.86
CA ASP A 244 -1.90 3.68 -22.43
C ASP A 244 -2.84 4.28 -21.36
N VAL A 245 -2.53 4.08 -20.07
CA VAL A 245 -3.31 4.59 -18.93
C VAL A 245 -2.42 5.47 -18.05
N PRO A 246 -2.91 6.62 -17.55
CA PRO A 246 -2.18 7.42 -16.58
C PRO A 246 -1.83 6.59 -15.34
N THR A 247 -0.54 6.36 -15.14
CA THR A 247 -0.03 5.46 -14.09
C THR A 247 1.00 6.19 -13.24
N THR A 248 0.81 6.19 -11.92
CA THR A 248 1.82 6.65 -10.97
C THR A 248 2.79 5.53 -10.67
N THR A 249 4.07 5.73 -11.00
CA THR A 249 5.11 4.74 -10.72
C THR A 249 5.74 5.02 -9.35
N ILE A 250 5.74 4.02 -8.49
CA ILE A 250 6.49 4.00 -7.24
C ILE A 250 7.79 3.26 -7.49
N HIS A 251 8.91 3.94 -7.33
CA HIS A 251 10.22 3.36 -7.57
C HIS A 251 10.54 2.23 -6.61
N ALA A 252 11.44 1.37 -7.04
CA ALA A 252 11.92 0.27 -6.20
C ALA A 252 12.68 0.84 -5.00
N HIS A 253 12.05 0.80 -3.82
CA HIS A 253 12.67 1.17 -2.55
C HIS A 253 12.98 -0.09 -1.75
N VAL A 254 14.13 -0.08 -1.10
CA VAL A 254 14.49 -1.11 -0.11
C VAL A 254 13.66 -0.93 1.16
N ASP A 255 13.36 0.34 1.49
CA ASP A 255 12.53 0.70 2.63
C ASP A 255 11.05 0.58 2.26
N MET A 256 10.38 -0.38 2.88
CA MET A 256 8.96 -0.62 2.66
C MET A 256 8.12 0.55 3.17
N ASP A 257 8.53 1.23 4.25
CA ASP A 257 7.76 2.35 4.82
C ASP A 257 7.72 3.54 3.86
N ILE A 258 8.83 3.81 3.16
CA ILE A 258 8.87 4.82 2.09
C ILE A 258 7.94 4.41 0.95
N LYS A 259 8.04 3.16 0.49
CA LYS A 259 7.20 2.63 -0.58
C LYS A 259 5.71 2.69 -0.24
N LEU A 260 5.35 2.31 0.99
CA LEU A 260 3.97 2.38 1.49
C LEU A 260 3.46 3.82 1.53
N ARG A 261 4.29 4.76 1.99
CA ARG A 261 3.95 6.17 2.07
C ARG A 261 3.81 6.82 0.68
N GLU A 262 4.69 6.52 -0.24
CA GLU A 262 4.59 7.01 -1.62
C GLU A 262 3.33 6.47 -2.30
N ALA A 263 3.01 5.19 -2.11
CA ALA A 263 1.78 4.59 -2.61
C ALA A 263 0.53 5.23 -1.98
N GLU A 264 0.55 5.49 -0.68
CA GLU A 264 -0.54 6.20 0.02
C GLU A 264 -0.73 7.61 -0.55
N ASN A 265 0.33 8.40 -0.72
CA ASN A 265 0.24 9.73 -1.30
C ASN A 265 -0.25 9.72 -2.75
N ALA A 266 0.15 8.73 -3.55
CA ALA A 266 -0.36 8.56 -4.90
C ALA A 266 -1.88 8.30 -4.89
N VAL A 267 -2.35 7.41 -4.03
CA VAL A 267 -3.77 7.09 -3.90
C VAL A 267 -4.56 8.28 -3.34
N ARG A 268 -4.05 8.98 -2.32
CA ARG A 268 -4.68 10.20 -1.79
C ARG A 268 -4.84 11.27 -2.86
N SER A 269 -3.83 11.46 -3.71
CA SER A 269 -3.92 12.38 -4.86
C SER A 269 -5.01 11.97 -5.86
N MET A 270 -5.18 10.67 -6.12
CA MET A 270 -6.23 10.15 -7.00
C MET A 270 -7.63 10.33 -6.39
N LEU A 271 -7.74 10.35 -5.07
CA LEU A 271 -8.97 10.57 -4.31
C LEU A 271 -9.20 12.05 -3.94
N GLU A 272 -8.40 12.96 -4.50
CA GLU A 272 -8.44 14.41 -4.19
C GLU A 272 -8.27 14.73 -2.69
N MET A 273 -7.60 13.84 -1.96
CA MET A 273 -7.29 14.02 -0.54
C MET A 273 -5.98 14.80 -0.36
N GLU A 274 -5.82 15.43 0.79
CA GLU A 274 -4.57 16.10 1.13
C GLU A 274 -3.42 15.09 1.25
N ALA A 275 -2.28 15.44 0.64
CA ALA A 275 -1.09 14.62 0.73
C ALA A 275 -0.55 14.60 2.17
N LEU A 276 -0.16 13.43 2.64
CA LEU A 276 0.48 13.32 3.94
C LEU A 276 1.90 13.89 3.88
N PRO A 277 2.33 14.63 4.88
CA PRO A 277 3.71 15.07 4.97
C PRO A 277 4.64 13.84 4.97
N ASN A 278 5.82 13.99 4.36
CA ASN A 278 6.83 12.94 4.49
C ASN A 278 7.09 12.64 5.96
N PRO A 279 7.16 11.36 6.36
CA PRO A 279 7.47 11.05 7.75
C PRO A 279 8.81 11.70 8.11
N PRO A 280 8.88 12.38 9.24
CA PRO A 280 10.16 12.91 9.70
C PRO A 280 11.12 11.74 9.89
N ARG A 281 12.39 11.92 9.49
CA ARG A 281 13.40 10.88 9.68
C ARG A 281 13.54 10.56 11.16
N PRO A 282 13.56 9.28 11.54
CA PRO A 282 13.85 8.91 12.91
C PRO A 282 15.18 9.53 13.35
N ARG A 283 15.16 10.22 14.48
CA ARG A 283 16.35 10.83 15.07
C ARG A 283 16.92 9.92 16.13
N ARG A 284 18.22 9.93 16.24
CA ARG A 284 18.96 9.17 17.23
C ARG A 284 19.84 10.10 18.05
N ILE A 285 19.57 10.20 19.34
CA ILE A 285 20.24 11.14 20.25
C ILE A 285 20.95 10.37 21.35
N LEU A 286 22.22 10.66 21.55
CA LEU A 286 22.97 10.19 22.69
C LEU A 286 22.60 11.07 23.89
N VAL A 287 22.08 10.44 24.93
CA VAL A 287 21.72 11.12 26.19
C VAL A 287 22.55 10.57 27.34
N ARG A 288 22.71 11.38 28.42
CA ARG A 288 23.26 10.89 29.68
C ARG A 288 22.37 9.77 30.19
N ARG A 289 22.96 8.62 30.51
CA ARG A 289 22.23 7.45 31.00
C ARG A 289 21.53 7.77 32.32
N PRO A 290 20.19 7.80 32.38
CA PRO A 290 19.47 7.91 33.64
C PRO A 290 19.54 6.56 34.37
N LYS A 291 19.27 6.53 35.67
CA LYS A 291 18.98 5.27 36.35
C LYS A 291 17.65 4.72 35.81
N LEU A 292 17.65 3.45 35.45
CA LEU A 292 16.52 2.83 34.77
C LEU A 292 15.23 2.91 35.61
N GLU A 293 15.33 2.61 36.91
CA GLU A 293 14.20 2.65 37.85
C GLU A 293 13.59 4.05 37.92
N ASP A 294 14.42 5.09 38.15
CA ASP A 294 14.00 6.49 38.22
C ASP A 294 13.37 6.96 36.89
N PHE A 295 13.85 6.43 35.78
CA PHE A 295 13.34 6.75 34.45
C PHE A 295 11.95 6.11 34.22
N LEU A 296 11.79 4.83 34.56
CA LEU A 296 10.51 4.11 34.41
C LEU A 296 9.41 4.75 35.26
N ASP A 297 9.72 5.14 36.48
CA ASP A 297 8.79 5.79 37.41
C ASP A 297 8.29 7.14 36.85
N ARG A 298 9.15 7.89 36.15
CA ARG A 298 8.82 9.22 35.62
C ARG A 298 8.13 9.19 34.26
N SER A 299 8.45 8.20 33.45
CA SER A 299 8.04 8.17 32.03
C SER A 299 6.80 7.31 31.76
N SER A 300 6.35 6.49 32.73
CA SER A 300 5.35 5.44 32.52
C SER A 300 5.69 4.55 31.31
N ALA A 301 6.99 4.32 31.07
CA ALA A 301 7.48 3.59 29.93
C ALA A 301 7.25 2.08 30.05
N SER A 302 6.97 1.44 28.93
CA SER A 302 7.02 -0.03 28.82
C SER A 302 8.46 -0.46 28.57
N LEU A 303 8.93 -1.47 29.31
CA LEU A 303 10.30 -1.97 29.19
C LEU A 303 10.33 -3.30 28.43
N ASP A 304 11.17 -3.37 27.40
CA ASP A 304 11.44 -4.57 26.64
C ASP A 304 12.91 -4.97 26.74
N GLN A 305 13.18 -6.26 26.80
CA GLN A 305 14.52 -6.78 26.55
C GLN A 305 14.62 -7.15 25.06
N VAL A 306 15.60 -6.59 24.36
CA VAL A 306 15.83 -6.81 22.94
C VAL A 306 17.19 -7.45 22.72
N THR A 307 17.22 -8.62 22.07
CA THR A 307 18.45 -9.28 21.64
C THR A 307 18.52 -9.25 20.12
N VAL A 308 19.61 -8.74 19.58
CA VAL A 308 19.89 -8.66 18.14
C VAL A 308 21.03 -9.63 17.84
N THR A 309 20.76 -10.61 16.98
CA THR A 309 21.74 -11.59 16.49
C THR A 309 22.00 -11.32 15.01
N PHE A 310 23.25 -11.23 14.62
CA PHE A 310 23.67 -10.95 13.26
C PHE A 310 23.85 -12.25 12.50
N THR A 311 23.44 -12.27 11.23
CA THR A 311 23.72 -13.38 10.33
C THR A 311 24.98 -13.08 9.51
N GLN A 312 25.51 -14.07 8.86
CA GLN A 312 26.54 -13.86 7.84
C GLN A 312 26.02 -12.88 6.79
N ALA A 313 26.86 -11.94 6.38
CA ALA A 313 26.48 -10.94 5.40
C ALA A 313 26.13 -11.63 4.07
N ILE A 314 24.95 -11.30 3.52
CA ILE A 314 24.50 -11.86 2.24
C ILE A 314 25.40 -11.31 1.11
N ASN A 315 25.80 -10.05 1.21
CA ASN A 315 26.80 -9.41 0.34
C ASN A 315 27.37 -8.16 1.02
N SER A 316 28.26 -7.42 0.35
CA SER A 316 28.94 -6.22 0.91
C SER A 316 27.99 -5.08 1.30
N SER A 317 26.77 -5.07 0.78
CA SER A 317 25.77 -4.01 1.01
C SER A 317 24.59 -4.45 1.88
N ARG A 318 24.44 -5.76 2.15
CA ARG A 318 23.27 -6.30 2.86
C ARG A 318 23.67 -7.14 4.05
N GLN A 319 23.05 -6.81 5.18
CA GLN A 319 23.14 -7.60 6.39
C GLN A 319 21.76 -7.90 6.93
N MET A 320 21.50 -9.15 7.18
CA MET A 320 20.32 -9.59 7.89
C MET A 320 20.64 -9.70 9.38
N LEU A 321 19.71 -9.37 10.22
CA LEU A 321 19.78 -9.59 11.65
C LEU A 321 18.46 -10.18 12.16
N ILE A 322 18.58 -10.95 13.21
CA ILE A 322 17.45 -11.61 13.86
C ILE A 322 17.24 -10.90 15.17
N LYS A 323 15.99 -10.52 15.44
CA LYS A 323 15.65 -9.78 16.63
C LYS A 323 14.66 -10.58 17.48
N ARG A 324 14.99 -10.76 18.74
CA ARG A 324 14.08 -11.27 19.75
C ARG A 324 13.79 -10.14 20.74
N LYS A 325 12.52 -9.87 20.90
CA LYS A 325 12.00 -8.89 21.84
C LYS A 325 11.20 -9.63 22.91
N THR A 326 11.52 -9.42 24.16
CA THR A 326 10.78 -9.97 25.30
C THR A 326 10.12 -8.83 26.06
N HIS A 327 8.80 -8.89 26.17
CA HIS A 327 8.00 -7.98 26.97
C HIS A 327 7.22 -8.80 28.00
N ALA A 328 7.53 -8.63 29.27
CA ALA A 328 7.04 -9.50 30.34
C ALA A 328 7.31 -10.99 29.99
N GLU A 329 6.27 -11.80 29.83
CA GLU A 329 6.39 -13.23 29.46
C GLU A 329 6.27 -13.50 27.96
N MET A 330 5.87 -12.47 27.15
CA MET A 330 5.70 -12.62 25.70
C MET A 330 7.02 -12.42 24.95
N GLN A 331 7.28 -13.30 23.99
CA GLN A 331 8.39 -13.18 23.06
C GLN A 331 7.87 -12.88 21.66
N LEU A 332 8.35 -11.78 21.09
CA LEU A 332 8.16 -11.42 19.69
C LEU A 332 9.47 -11.59 18.94
N THR A 333 9.42 -12.22 17.79
CA THR A 333 10.58 -12.46 16.95
C THR A 333 10.39 -11.83 15.58
N SER A 334 11.44 -11.22 15.06
CA SER A 334 11.45 -10.59 13.73
C SER A 334 12.80 -10.78 13.05
N VAL A 335 12.79 -10.71 11.73
CA VAL A 335 14.00 -10.56 10.90
C VAL A 335 14.03 -9.12 10.42
N ARG A 336 15.19 -8.47 10.59
CA ARG A 336 15.45 -7.15 10.04
C ARG A 336 16.53 -7.24 8.97
N ILE A 337 16.29 -6.64 7.83
CA ILE A 337 17.24 -6.55 6.73
C ILE A 337 17.73 -5.10 6.65
N ASN A 338 19.02 -4.92 6.80
CA ASN A 338 19.69 -3.63 6.63
C ASN A 338 20.42 -3.62 5.29
N GLU A 339 20.15 -2.64 4.45
CA GLU A 339 20.85 -2.44 3.19
C GLU A 339 21.54 -1.09 3.16
N SER A 340 22.80 -1.07 2.71
CA SER A 340 23.60 0.14 2.54
C SER A 340 23.87 0.35 1.06
N GLN A 341 23.34 1.41 0.46
CA GLN A 341 23.67 1.75 -0.93
C GLN A 341 24.99 2.51 -1.01
N THR A 342 25.85 2.07 -1.94
CA THR A 342 27.10 2.76 -2.26
C THR A 342 26.78 4.11 -2.91
N GLY A 343 27.06 5.20 -2.19
CA GLY A 343 26.94 6.57 -2.70
C GLY A 343 25.85 7.44 -2.07
N GLU A 344 24.91 6.88 -1.34
CA GLU A 344 23.94 7.63 -0.53
C GLU A 344 24.03 7.17 0.94
N ASN A 345 24.06 8.13 1.87
CA ASN A 345 24.02 7.87 3.33
C ASN A 345 22.64 7.39 3.81
N ARG A 346 21.90 6.63 3.00
CA ARG A 346 20.59 6.08 3.33
C ARG A 346 20.74 4.61 3.67
N LYS A 347 20.44 4.27 4.92
CA LYS A 347 20.25 2.88 5.36
C LYS A 347 18.77 2.59 5.29
N HIS A 348 18.43 1.52 4.59
CA HIS A 348 17.06 1.03 4.52
C HIS A 348 16.93 -0.15 5.48
N GLU A 349 15.89 -0.11 6.32
CA GLU A 349 15.60 -1.14 7.30
C GLU A 349 14.22 -1.72 7.05
N LEU A 350 14.15 -3.03 6.80
CA LEU A 350 12.90 -3.78 6.70
C LEU A 350 12.82 -4.76 7.87
N GLU A 351 11.80 -4.64 8.72
CA GLU A 351 11.57 -5.57 9.82
C GLU A 351 10.30 -6.40 9.58
N ILE A 352 10.45 -7.73 9.52
CA ILE A 352 9.39 -8.68 9.24
C ILE A 352 9.16 -9.55 10.48
N PRO A 353 7.95 -9.57 11.08
CA PRO A 353 7.62 -10.52 12.14
C PRO A 353 7.73 -11.97 11.63
N ILE A 354 8.29 -12.85 12.45
CA ILE A 354 8.43 -14.28 12.14
C ILE A 354 7.93 -15.12 13.31
N ASN A 355 7.50 -16.34 13.03
CA ASN A 355 7.13 -17.29 14.07
C ASN A 355 8.36 -17.98 14.68
N GLY A 356 8.17 -18.71 15.80
CA GLY A 356 9.25 -19.35 16.52
C GLY A 356 10.01 -20.41 15.71
N GLN A 357 9.37 -21.10 14.79
CA GLN A 357 10.00 -22.08 13.91
C GLN A 357 10.94 -21.39 12.90
N ALA A 358 10.44 -20.36 12.22
CA ALA A 358 11.26 -19.55 11.31
C ALA A 358 12.43 -18.90 12.06
N PHE A 359 12.19 -18.40 13.28
CA PHE A 359 13.25 -17.84 14.12
C PHE A 359 14.37 -18.85 14.38
N SER A 360 14.03 -20.10 14.73
CA SER A 360 15.03 -21.16 14.96
C SER A 360 15.83 -21.47 13.69
N SER A 361 15.17 -21.54 12.54
CA SER A 361 15.84 -21.75 11.25
C SER A 361 16.78 -20.60 10.89
N TYR A 362 16.39 -19.36 11.15
CA TYR A 362 17.28 -18.22 10.90
C TYR A 362 18.49 -18.16 11.82
N LEU A 363 18.39 -18.68 13.05
CA LEU A 363 19.53 -18.76 13.97
C LEU A 363 20.66 -19.66 13.45
N GLU A 364 20.36 -20.62 12.58
CA GLU A 364 21.37 -21.47 11.94
C GLU A 364 22.32 -20.68 11.03
N PHE A 365 21.88 -19.51 10.55
CA PHE A 365 22.69 -18.59 9.76
C PHE A 365 23.41 -17.52 10.59
N ALA A 366 23.37 -17.61 11.91
CA ALA A 366 24.04 -16.65 12.78
C ALA A 366 25.54 -16.57 12.47
N ASP A 367 26.08 -15.36 12.44
CA ASP A 367 27.52 -15.13 12.27
C ASP A 367 28.23 -15.47 13.58
N GLY A 368 28.96 -16.56 13.56
CA GLY A 368 29.72 -17.02 14.74
C GLY A 368 30.85 -16.08 15.16
N LEU A 369 31.23 -15.11 14.35
CA LEU A 369 32.27 -14.11 14.64
C LEU A 369 31.68 -12.84 15.30
N LEU A 370 30.37 -12.62 15.19
CA LEU A 370 29.70 -11.46 15.76
C LEU A 370 28.82 -11.85 16.96
N PRO A 371 29.15 -11.39 18.17
CA PRO A 371 28.33 -11.65 19.34
C PRO A 371 26.99 -10.96 19.22
N SER A 372 25.93 -11.59 19.75
CA SER A 372 24.62 -10.95 19.86
C SER A 372 24.68 -9.75 20.80
N VAL A 373 23.96 -8.68 20.43
CA VAL A 373 23.84 -7.47 21.24
C VAL A 373 22.52 -7.51 21.98
N THR A 374 22.57 -7.44 23.30
CA THR A 374 21.37 -7.34 24.15
C THR A 374 21.26 -5.94 24.74
N LYS A 375 20.05 -5.39 24.72
CA LYS A 375 19.73 -4.09 25.29
C LYS A 375 18.37 -4.12 25.98
N GLN A 376 18.18 -3.23 26.96
CA GLN A 376 16.87 -2.91 27.51
C GLN A 376 16.36 -1.67 26.80
N THR A 377 15.13 -1.71 26.28
CA THR A 377 14.52 -0.58 25.56
C THR A 377 13.25 -0.17 26.25
N ALA A 378 13.22 1.04 26.77
CA ALA A 378 12.04 1.65 27.37
C ALA A 378 11.30 2.49 26.32
N ARG A 379 10.00 2.20 26.09
CA ARG A 379 9.16 2.94 25.16
C ARG A 379 8.16 3.80 25.90
N PHE A 380 8.04 5.04 25.46
CA PHE A 380 7.20 6.04 26.11
C PHE A 380 6.74 7.12 25.11
N HIS A 381 5.79 7.91 25.52
CA HIS A 381 5.34 9.08 24.75
C HIS A 381 5.73 10.35 25.48
N HIS A 382 6.19 11.36 24.73
CA HIS A 382 6.47 12.70 25.24
C HIS A 382 6.16 13.74 24.15
N ALA A 383 5.42 14.81 24.53
CA ALA A 383 5.05 15.90 23.63
C ALA A 383 4.46 15.41 22.27
N GLY A 384 3.63 14.37 22.30
CA GLY A 384 3.03 13.77 21.10
C GLY A 384 3.97 12.88 20.28
N GLN A 385 5.21 12.67 20.70
CA GLN A 385 6.21 11.83 20.03
C GLN A 385 6.27 10.45 20.67
N ALA A 386 6.37 9.40 19.85
CA ALA A 386 6.70 8.04 20.29
C ALA A 386 8.23 7.91 20.38
N LEU A 387 8.75 7.70 21.57
CA LEU A 387 10.18 7.65 21.85
C LEU A 387 10.58 6.28 22.41
N SER A 388 11.81 5.87 22.12
CA SER A 388 12.43 4.68 22.69
C SER A 388 13.82 5.01 23.25
N LEU A 389 14.08 4.63 24.49
CA LEU A 389 15.37 4.81 25.15
C LEU A 389 16.04 3.45 25.35
N SER A 390 17.17 3.23 24.67
CA SER A 390 17.91 1.98 24.70
C SER A 390 19.11 2.06 25.65
N PHE A 391 19.19 1.07 26.56
CA PHE A 391 20.23 0.90 27.55
C PHE A 391 21.06 -0.33 27.19
N TYR A 392 22.35 -0.15 27.02
CA TYR A 392 23.31 -1.21 26.78
C TYR A 392 24.22 -1.40 28.00
N ASP A 393 24.51 -2.65 28.40
CA ASP A 393 25.31 -2.91 29.61
C ASP A 393 26.76 -2.42 29.46
N PHE A 394 27.28 -2.43 28.25
CA PHE A 394 28.61 -1.94 27.93
C PHE A 394 28.70 -0.41 27.74
N LEU A 395 27.56 0.32 27.81
CA LEU A 395 27.51 1.79 27.78
C LEU A 395 27.02 2.34 29.14
N PRO A 396 27.90 2.37 30.16
CA PRO A 396 27.45 2.68 31.53
C PRO A 396 27.07 4.15 31.77
N TYR A 397 27.49 5.08 30.90
CA TYR A 397 27.31 6.52 31.10
C TYR A 397 26.30 7.15 30.13
N VAL A 398 25.95 6.43 29.07
CA VAL A 398 25.09 6.95 28.00
C VAL A 398 23.98 5.97 27.66
N ALA A 399 22.89 6.49 27.14
CA ALA A 399 21.81 5.73 26.53
C ALA A 399 21.45 6.36 25.17
N ILE A 400 20.82 5.60 24.30
CA ILE A 400 20.44 6.04 22.96
C ILE A 400 18.94 6.25 22.94
N LEU A 401 18.53 7.50 22.71
CA LEU A 401 17.13 7.88 22.46
C LEU A 401 16.87 7.87 20.97
N GLU A 402 15.83 7.17 20.57
CA GLU A 402 15.34 7.11 19.19
C GLU A 402 13.88 7.53 19.13
N GLY A 403 13.49 8.25 18.08
CA GLY A 403 12.11 8.66 17.85
C GLY A 403 11.95 9.47 16.57
N GLU A 404 10.70 9.76 16.24
CA GLU A 404 10.35 10.60 15.11
C GLU A 404 9.94 11.99 15.61
N PRO A 405 10.53 13.08 15.07
CA PRO A 405 10.08 14.43 15.38
C PRO A 405 8.63 14.60 14.89
N ILE A 406 7.88 15.50 15.53
CA ILE A 406 6.59 15.92 14.99
C ILE A 406 6.82 16.59 13.63
N ALA A 407 5.93 16.39 12.68
CA ALA A 407 6.06 16.80 11.27
C ALA A 407 6.53 18.25 11.00
N SER A 408 6.38 19.15 11.96
CA SER A 408 6.83 20.55 11.88
C SER A 408 8.18 20.83 12.56
N ALA A 409 8.77 19.85 13.27
CA ALA A 409 10.00 20.01 14.03
C ALA A 409 11.17 19.23 13.41
N GLU A 410 12.33 19.85 13.26
CA GLU A 410 13.55 19.16 12.81
C GLU A 410 14.24 18.36 13.93
N LYS A 411 13.84 18.53 15.19
CA LYS A 411 14.46 17.94 16.36
C LYS A 411 13.44 17.21 17.22
N LEU A 412 13.89 16.20 17.97
CA LEU A 412 13.10 15.58 19.01
C LEU A 412 12.94 16.55 20.20
N GLU A 413 11.75 16.64 20.73
CA GLU A 413 11.49 17.30 22.01
C GLU A 413 11.79 16.31 23.14
N LEU A 414 12.81 16.60 23.93
CA LEU A 414 13.25 15.72 24.99
C LEU A 414 12.52 16.00 26.29
N PRO A 415 12.17 14.95 27.06
CA PRO A 415 11.73 15.15 28.45
C PRO A 415 12.77 15.95 29.25
N PRO A 416 12.35 16.86 30.13
CA PRO A 416 13.26 17.75 30.87
C PRO A 416 14.23 17.03 31.82
N TYR A 417 13.99 15.76 32.10
CA TYR A 417 14.86 14.91 32.90
C TYR A 417 15.88 14.10 32.07
N LEU A 418 15.85 14.19 30.73
CA LEU A 418 16.87 13.64 29.85
C LEU A 418 17.85 14.74 29.42
N ILE A 419 19.12 14.46 29.53
CA ILE A 419 20.18 15.40 29.16
C ILE A 419 20.79 14.95 27.85
N GLU A 420 20.57 15.73 26.80
CA GLU A 420 21.19 15.52 25.50
C GLU A 420 22.73 15.68 25.60
N ILE A 421 23.45 14.77 24.98
CA ILE A 421 24.90 14.87 24.80
C ILE A 421 25.20 15.23 23.36
N ARG A 422 24.59 14.51 22.40
CA ARG A 422 24.89 14.67 20.99
C ARG A 422 23.84 14.02 20.11
N ASP A 423 23.47 14.65 18.99
CA ASP A 423 22.77 14.00 17.88
C ASP A 423 23.73 13.05 17.17
N VAL A 424 23.32 11.80 17.04
CA VAL A 424 24.08 10.72 16.39
C VAL A 424 23.27 10.05 15.26
N THR A 425 22.26 10.74 14.75
CA THR A 425 21.37 10.26 13.70
C THR A 425 22.14 9.73 12.48
N ASP A 426 23.12 10.49 12.02
CA ASP A 426 23.94 10.15 10.85
C ASP A 426 25.25 9.41 11.21
N SER A 427 25.37 8.94 12.44
CA SER A 427 26.60 8.28 12.92
C SER A 427 26.50 6.77 12.87
N ASP A 428 27.36 6.14 12.12
CA ASP A 428 27.51 4.68 12.07
C ASP A 428 28.10 4.07 13.33
N LYS A 429 28.68 4.90 14.22
CA LYS A 429 29.37 4.42 15.43
C LYS A 429 28.42 3.93 16.52
N PHE A 430 27.13 4.32 16.47
CA PHE A 430 26.15 4.00 17.49
C PHE A 430 25.06 3.06 16.96
N THR A 431 25.46 2.00 16.27
CA THR A 431 24.55 0.96 15.76
C THR A 431 24.81 -0.37 16.45
N ASP A 432 23.80 -1.23 16.53
CA ASP A 432 23.93 -2.58 17.11
C ASP A 432 25.05 -3.37 16.42
N LEU A 433 25.21 -3.22 15.09
CA LEU A 433 26.29 -3.87 14.33
C LEU A 433 27.68 -3.38 14.74
N THR A 434 27.85 -2.07 14.87
CA THR A 434 29.13 -1.49 15.29
C THR A 434 29.50 -1.93 16.71
N PHE A 435 28.49 -2.04 17.57
CA PHE A 435 28.68 -2.57 18.91
C PHE A 435 29.07 -4.04 18.91
N ALA A 436 28.44 -4.88 18.07
CA ALA A 436 28.81 -6.28 17.92
C ALA A 436 30.27 -6.43 17.44
N LYS A 437 30.70 -5.64 16.46
CA LYS A 437 32.10 -5.63 15.98
C LYS A 437 33.07 -5.23 17.07
N ALA A 438 32.78 -4.15 17.80
CA ALA A 438 33.63 -3.70 18.90
C ALA A 438 33.71 -4.69 20.09
N LEU A 439 32.62 -5.45 20.31
CA LEU A 439 32.60 -6.52 21.30
C LEU A 439 33.43 -7.73 20.82
N ALA A 440 33.34 -8.09 19.54
CA ALA A 440 34.15 -9.15 18.94
C ALA A 440 35.67 -8.87 19.06
N GLU A 441 36.07 -7.62 18.76
CA GLU A 441 37.49 -7.18 18.91
C GLU A 441 38.04 -7.24 20.34
N LYS A 442 37.16 -7.17 21.35
CA LYS A 442 37.56 -7.30 22.78
C LYS A 442 37.59 -8.74 23.27
N LEU A 443 36.98 -9.68 22.54
CA LEU A 443 36.95 -11.10 22.86
C LEU A 443 38.10 -11.86 22.19
N LEU A 444 38.77 -11.27 21.21
CA LEU A 444 40.03 -11.74 20.60
C LEU A 444 41.25 -11.12 21.31
#